data_ce7a7e60f8095ffb74811aa65676c953
#
_entry.id   ce7a7e60f8095ffb74811aa65676c953
#
_cell.length_a   1.000
_cell.length_b   1.000
_cell.length_c   1.000
_cell.angle_alpha   90.00
_cell.angle_beta   90.00
_cell.angle_gamma   90.00
#
_symmetry.space_group_name_H-M   'P 1'
#
loop_
_entity.id
_entity.type
_entity.pdbx_description
1 polymer ?
#
loop_
_entity_poly.entity_id
_entity_poly.type
_entity_poly.pdbx_seq_one_letter_code
_entity_poly.pdbx_strand_id
1 'polypeptide(L)'
;MEACSSALPTKYAFSQSLTAKLSVPEDKFVATNCLREFNNSYQDGSLKSKYMLYFAIPHKQHWILCCINLVYKQINIFDSDKKLKNDEVYELSNNLVTNFMTLAAHAKAFTKLDFMKFTYFNPPDCPQQKTHYDCGIFTMLFMKQWDGKNMANFSKDTYDHQAIITKLIITSQLNNQDPTWVLKTN
;
A
#
# COMPACT_ATOMS: atom_id res chain seq x y z
N MET A 1 6.42 -4.64 -36.14
CA MET A 1 6.29 -5.13 -34.77
C MET A 1 6.42 -3.91 -33.86
N GLU A 2 5.30 -3.30 -33.52
CA GLU A 2 5.29 -2.17 -32.58
C GLU A 2 5.57 -2.72 -31.18
N ALA A 3 6.63 -2.21 -30.55
CA ALA A 3 6.92 -2.47 -29.16
C ALA A 3 5.82 -1.80 -28.33
N CYS A 4 4.90 -2.60 -27.81
CA CYS A 4 3.93 -2.17 -26.85
C CYS A 4 4.72 -1.72 -25.61
N SER A 5 4.94 -0.41 -25.50
CA SER A 5 5.41 0.23 -24.27
C SER A 5 4.31 0.05 -23.21
N SER A 6 4.37 -1.05 -22.49
CA SER A 6 3.50 -1.24 -21.33
C SER A 6 3.95 -0.28 -20.25
N ALA A 7 3.36 0.92 -20.25
CA ALA A 7 3.49 1.82 -19.12
C ALA A 7 3.06 1.03 -17.86
N LEU A 8 3.93 0.95 -16.86
CA LEU A 8 3.63 0.31 -15.59
C LEU A 8 2.34 0.92 -15.01
N PRO A 9 1.43 0.10 -14.48
CA PRO A 9 0.19 0.59 -13.94
C PRO A 9 0.47 1.66 -12.87
N THR A 10 -0.26 2.76 -12.97
CA THR A 10 -0.08 3.88 -12.04
C THR A 10 -0.55 3.48 -10.64
N LYS A 11 0.26 3.80 -9.65
CA LYS A 11 0.14 3.39 -8.24
C LYS A 11 -0.31 4.57 -7.39
N TYR A 12 -1.09 4.30 -6.36
CA TYR A 12 -1.47 5.28 -5.35
C TYR A 12 -1.37 4.66 -3.96
N ALA A 13 -0.64 5.29 -3.05
CA ALA A 13 -0.59 4.89 -1.65
C ALA A 13 -1.42 5.86 -0.81
N PHE A 14 -2.40 5.31 -0.09
CA PHE A 14 -3.19 6.11 0.83
C PHE A 14 -2.40 6.45 2.09
N SER A 15 -2.80 7.55 2.72
CA SER A 15 -2.18 7.99 3.98
C SER A 15 -2.37 6.95 5.08
N GLN A 16 -1.45 6.97 6.05
CA GLN A 16 -1.55 6.13 7.25
C GLN A 16 -2.82 6.46 8.05
N SER A 17 -3.22 7.72 8.08
CA SER A 17 -4.45 8.16 8.76
C SER A 17 -5.69 7.49 8.18
N LEU A 18 -5.85 7.51 6.85
CA LEU A 18 -6.99 6.87 6.20
C LEU A 18 -6.93 5.35 6.34
N THR A 19 -5.76 4.75 6.14
CA THR A 19 -5.56 3.30 6.28
C THR A 19 -5.97 2.82 7.67
N ALA A 20 -5.56 3.52 8.73
CA ALA A 20 -5.93 3.16 10.10
C ALA A 20 -7.45 3.22 10.35
N LYS A 21 -8.11 4.25 9.81
CA LYS A 21 -9.58 4.37 9.91
C LYS A 21 -10.32 3.28 9.15
N LEU A 22 -9.77 2.82 8.03
CA LEU A 22 -10.35 1.74 7.24
C LEU A 22 -10.09 0.34 7.83
N SER A 23 -9.07 0.17 8.66
CA SER A 23 -8.68 -1.13 9.23
C SER A 23 -9.45 -1.51 10.50
N VAL A 24 -10.42 -0.71 10.92
CA VAL A 24 -11.26 -1.04 12.07
C VAL A 24 -12.32 -2.09 11.70
N PRO A 25 -12.87 -2.84 12.68
CA PRO A 25 -14.02 -3.70 12.46
C PRO A 25 -15.19 -2.94 11.80
N GLU A 26 -15.94 -3.62 10.95
CA GLU A 26 -17.00 -3.01 10.13
C GLU A 26 -18.06 -2.29 10.97
N ASP A 27 -18.43 -2.86 12.11
CA ASP A 27 -19.39 -2.30 13.06
C ASP A 27 -18.90 -0.99 13.73
N LYS A 28 -17.61 -0.69 13.68
CA LYS A 28 -16.98 0.53 14.20
C LYS A 28 -16.63 1.54 13.12
N PHE A 29 -16.81 1.18 11.86
CA PHE A 29 -16.45 2.05 10.76
C PHE A 29 -17.48 3.15 10.52
N VAL A 30 -17.03 4.40 10.39
CA VAL A 30 -17.86 5.57 10.11
C VAL A 30 -17.32 6.26 8.86
N ALA A 31 -17.96 6.03 7.70
CA ALA A 31 -17.51 6.53 6.40
C ALA A 31 -17.36 8.05 6.35
N THR A 32 -18.25 8.80 7.03
CA THR A 32 -18.22 10.27 7.06
C THR A 32 -16.92 10.84 7.63
N ASN A 33 -16.26 10.11 8.54
CA ASN A 33 -14.98 10.53 9.14
C ASN A 33 -13.81 10.44 8.13
N CYS A 34 -14.01 9.76 7.01
CA CYS A 34 -13.01 9.52 5.97
C CYS A 34 -13.26 10.32 4.69
N LEU A 35 -14.51 10.80 4.47
CA LEU A 35 -14.94 11.39 3.21
C LEU A 35 -14.08 12.59 2.79
N ARG A 36 -13.74 13.48 3.72
CA ARG A 36 -12.95 14.67 3.37
C ARG A 36 -11.56 14.29 2.84
N GLU A 37 -10.88 13.38 3.52
CA GLU A 37 -9.54 12.94 3.16
C GLU A 37 -9.56 12.17 1.82
N PHE A 38 -10.52 11.27 1.67
CA PHE A 38 -10.70 10.50 0.44
C PHE A 38 -11.07 11.40 -0.74
N ASN A 39 -12.02 12.32 -0.58
CA ASN A 39 -12.48 13.22 -1.64
C ASN A 39 -11.36 14.14 -2.12
N ASN A 40 -10.50 14.64 -1.24
CA ASN A 40 -9.35 15.42 -1.66
C ASN A 40 -8.50 14.65 -2.67
N SER A 41 -8.18 13.40 -2.38
CA SER A 41 -7.39 12.53 -3.28
C SER A 41 -8.16 12.11 -4.54
N TYR A 42 -9.49 12.04 -4.50
CA TYR A 42 -10.31 11.65 -5.64
C TYR A 42 -10.64 12.84 -6.56
N GLN A 43 -10.90 14.02 -5.99
CA GLN A 43 -11.30 15.22 -6.75
C GLN A 43 -10.13 15.91 -7.44
N ASP A 44 -8.93 15.89 -6.86
CA ASP A 44 -7.72 16.41 -7.52
C ASP A 44 -7.28 15.56 -8.72
N GLY A 45 -7.99 14.46 -8.99
CA GLY A 45 -7.72 13.56 -10.09
C GLY A 45 -6.59 12.58 -9.83
N SER A 46 -5.93 12.65 -8.65
CA SER A 46 -4.80 11.77 -8.32
C SER A 46 -5.16 10.28 -8.36
N LEU A 47 -6.43 9.92 -8.10
CA LEU A 47 -6.92 8.54 -8.15
C LEU A 47 -7.48 8.11 -9.50
N LYS A 48 -7.87 9.04 -10.40
CA LYS A 48 -8.61 8.70 -11.63
C LYS A 48 -7.84 7.82 -12.62
N SER A 49 -6.52 7.95 -12.63
CA SER A 49 -5.62 7.20 -13.50
C SER A 49 -4.87 6.09 -12.77
N LYS A 50 -5.28 5.76 -11.55
CA LYS A 50 -4.59 4.76 -10.73
C LYS A 50 -5.29 3.42 -10.82
N TYR A 51 -4.50 2.38 -10.93
CA TYR A 51 -4.98 1.01 -11.08
C TYR A 51 -4.57 0.11 -9.91
N MET A 52 -3.60 0.56 -9.10
CA MET A 52 -3.21 -0.12 -7.88
C MET A 52 -3.30 0.83 -6.70
N LEU A 53 -4.15 0.50 -5.75
CA LEU A 53 -4.43 1.29 -4.56
C LEU A 53 -3.80 0.58 -3.35
N TYR A 54 -2.81 1.20 -2.75
CA TYR A 54 -2.01 0.63 -1.67
C TYR A 54 -2.41 1.17 -0.31
N PHE A 55 -2.46 0.27 0.65
CA PHE A 55 -2.74 0.55 2.06
C PHE A 55 -1.70 -0.16 2.91
N ALA A 56 -0.83 0.60 3.58
CA ALA A 56 0.13 0.06 4.54
C ALA A 56 -0.54 -0.07 5.90
N ILE A 57 -0.81 -1.28 6.34
CA ILE A 57 -1.54 -1.60 7.57
C ILE A 57 -0.53 -1.88 8.68
N PRO A 58 -0.46 -1.05 9.75
CA PRO A 58 0.31 -1.40 10.93
C PRO A 58 -0.47 -2.39 11.77
N HIS A 59 0.16 -3.49 12.14
CA HIS A 59 -0.41 -4.48 13.04
C HIS A 59 0.60 -4.90 14.09
N LYS A 60 0.35 -4.62 15.36
CA LYS A 60 1.31 -4.84 16.44
C LYS A 60 2.63 -4.11 16.11
N GLN A 61 3.75 -4.82 16.00
CA GLN A 61 5.06 -4.25 15.63
C GLN A 61 5.45 -4.62 14.19
N HIS A 62 4.46 -4.81 13.32
CA HIS A 62 4.67 -5.26 11.95
C HIS A 62 3.86 -4.44 10.94
N TRP A 63 4.33 -4.41 9.69
CA TRP A 63 3.66 -3.77 8.57
C TRP A 63 3.22 -4.79 7.54
N ILE A 64 1.96 -4.73 7.15
CA ILE A 64 1.33 -5.52 6.11
C ILE A 64 0.93 -4.57 4.98
N LEU A 65 1.07 -4.99 3.73
CA LEU A 65 0.58 -4.21 2.60
C LEU A 65 -0.64 -4.88 1.99
N CYS A 66 -1.74 -4.14 1.91
CA CYS A 66 -2.90 -4.50 1.13
C CYS A 66 -2.93 -3.66 -0.16
N CYS A 67 -3.16 -4.30 -1.30
CA CYS A 67 -3.30 -3.65 -2.59
C CYS A 67 -4.65 -4.02 -3.22
N ILE A 68 -5.50 -3.02 -3.47
CA ILE A 68 -6.67 -3.20 -4.33
C ILE A 68 -6.23 -3.00 -5.77
N ASN A 69 -6.15 -4.09 -6.51
CA ASN A 69 -5.67 -4.15 -7.88
C ASN A 69 -6.86 -4.06 -8.85
N LEU A 70 -7.10 -2.90 -9.40
CA LEU A 70 -8.26 -2.63 -10.26
C LEU A 70 -8.13 -3.26 -11.65
N VAL A 71 -6.89 -3.53 -12.10
CA VAL A 71 -6.63 -4.15 -13.42
C VAL A 71 -7.06 -5.60 -13.43
N TYR A 72 -6.58 -6.36 -12.44
CA TYR A 72 -6.84 -7.81 -12.36
C TYR A 72 -8.04 -8.14 -11.48
N LYS A 73 -8.70 -7.12 -10.89
CA LYS A 73 -9.81 -7.30 -9.93
C LYS A 73 -9.42 -8.22 -8.79
N GLN A 74 -8.30 -7.91 -8.17
CA GLN A 74 -7.71 -8.71 -7.11
C GLN A 74 -7.44 -7.87 -5.87
N ILE A 75 -7.49 -8.52 -4.72
CA ILE A 75 -6.96 -8.01 -3.46
C ILE A 75 -5.66 -8.76 -3.21
N ASN A 76 -4.54 -8.05 -3.30
CA ASN A 76 -3.23 -8.63 -3.08
C ASN A 76 -2.74 -8.28 -1.69
N ILE A 77 -2.34 -9.27 -0.92
CA ILE A 77 -1.80 -9.09 0.43
C ILE A 77 -0.33 -9.49 0.41
N PHE A 78 0.51 -8.59 0.91
CA PHE A 78 1.95 -8.81 1.02
C PHE A 78 2.34 -8.76 2.49
N ASP A 79 2.92 -9.84 2.96
CA ASP A 79 3.46 -9.97 4.29
C ASP A 79 4.90 -10.49 4.20
N SER A 80 5.83 -9.74 4.77
CA SER A 80 7.25 -10.10 4.80
C SER A 80 7.63 -11.01 5.96
N ASP A 81 6.72 -11.31 6.89
CA ASP A 81 6.93 -12.23 8.01
C ASP A 81 5.83 -13.28 8.11
N LYS A 82 6.11 -14.48 7.60
CA LYS A 82 5.17 -15.63 7.64
C LYS A 82 4.82 -16.13 9.05
N LYS A 83 5.40 -15.55 10.10
CA LYS A 83 5.08 -15.92 11.49
C LYS A 83 3.74 -15.36 11.96
N LEU A 84 3.22 -14.35 11.28
CA LEU A 84 1.87 -13.89 11.56
C LEU A 84 0.85 -14.97 11.18
N LYS A 85 -0.18 -15.12 12.00
CA LYS A 85 -1.29 -16.01 11.69
C LYS A 85 -2.02 -15.44 10.47
N ASN A 86 -2.13 -16.25 9.43
CA ASN A 86 -2.81 -15.85 8.19
C ASN A 86 -4.21 -15.27 8.46
N ASP A 87 -4.95 -15.85 9.41
CA ASP A 87 -6.32 -15.43 9.74
C ASP A 87 -6.38 -13.96 10.20
N GLU A 88 -5.44 -13.51 11.07
CA GLU A 88 -5.39 -12.11 11.52
C GLU A 88 -5.11 -11.15 10.35
N VAL A 89 -4.19 -11.52 9.45
CA VAL A 89 -3.82 -10.73 8.28
C VAL A 89 -5.00 -10.60 7.31
N TYR A 90 -5.71 -11.70 7.09
CA TYR A 90 -6.91 -11.72 6.25
C TYR A 90 -8.04 -10.89 6.87
N GLU A 91 -8.29 -11.00 8.16
CA GLU A 91 -9.31 -10.24 8.86
C GLU A 91 -9.07 -8.73 8.73
N LEU A 92 -7.84 -8.26 9.00
CA LEU A 92 -7.47 -6.85 8.87
C LEU A 92 -7.64 -6.35 7.43
N SER A 93 -7.21 -7.14 6.46
CA SER A 93 -7.33 -6.78 5.05
C SER A 93 -8.79 -6.80 4.59
N ASN A 94 -9.59 -7.73 5.08
CA ASN A 94 -11.01 -7.80 4.79
C ASN A 94 -11.78 -6.60 5.35
N ASN A 95 -11.54 -6.24 6.61
CA ASN A 95 -12.10 -5.05 7.23
C ASN A 95 -11.77 -3.80 6.41
N LEU A 96 -10.51 -3.63 6.05
CA LEU A 96 -10.05 -2.50 5.24
C LEU A 96 -10.78 -2.45 3.89
N VAL A 97 -10.85 -3.56 3.17
CA VAL A 97 -11.48 -3.63 1.84
C VAL A 97 -12.98 -3.36 1.93
N THR A 98 -13.69 -3.95 2.89
CA THR A 98 -15.13 -3.74 3.10
C THR A 98 -15.41 -2.27 3.45
N ASN A 99 -14.63 -1.69 4.35
CA ASN A 99 -14.77 -0.28 4.73
C ASN A 99 -14.41 0.67 3.59
N PHE A 100 -13.41 0.32 2.78
CA PHE A 100 -13.08 1.07 1.55
C PHE A 100 -14.23 1.05 0.54
N MET A 101 -14.87 -0.09 0.35
CA MET A 101 -16.04 -0.21 -0.53
C MET A 101 -17.19 0.68 -0.05
N THR A 102 -17.47 0.66 1.24
CA THR A 102 -18.48 1.52 1.87
C THR A 102 -18.13 3.00 1.69
N LEU A 103 -16.87 3.38 1.91
CA LEU A 103 -16.39 4.75 1.69
C LEU A 103 -16.52 5.17 0.22
N ALA A 104 -16.11 4.31 -0.70
CA ALA A 104 -16.19 4.56 -2.14
C ALA A 104 -17.62 4.77 -2.60
N ALA A 105 -18.57 3.97 -2.08
CA ALA A 105 -19.99 4.11 -2.36
C ALA A 105 -20.54 5.47 -1.85
N HIS A 106 -20.22 5.86 -0.61
CA HIS A 106 -20.59 7.16 -0.05
C HIS A 106 -20.01 8.34 -0.86
N ALA A 107 -18.77 8.20 -1.33
CA ALA A 107 -18.11 9.21 -2.16
C ALA A 107 -18.54 9.20 -3.63
N LYS A 108 -19.41 8.27 -4.03
CA LYS A 108 -19.78 8.00 -5.44
C LYS A 108 -18.56 7.79 -6.33
N ALA A 109 -17.53 7.16 -5.79
CA ALA A 109 -16.29 6.84 -6.47
C ALA A 109 -16.32 5.41 -7.00
N PHE A 110 -15.57 5.15 -8.07
CA PHE A 110 -15.42 3.82 -8.66
C PHE A 110 -16.75 3.12 -9.02
N THR A 111 -17.78 3.88 -9.37
CA THR A 111 -19.16 3.39 -9.60
C THR A 111 -19.31 2.34 -10.70
N LYS A 112 -18.30 2.18 -11.56
CA LYS A 112 -18.26 1.15 -12.61
C LYS A 112 -17.62 -0.16 -12.16
N LEU A 113 -17.10 -0.22 -10.93
CA LEU A 113 -16.42 -1.38 -10.39
C LEU A 113 -17.33 -2.12 -9.41
N ASP A 114 -17.40 -3.43 -9.59
CA ASP A 114 -18.04 -4.34 -8.65
C ASP A 114 -16.94 -5.03 -7.81
N PHE A 115 -16.64 -4.45 -6.67
CA PHE A 115 -15.59 -4.96 -5.78
C PHE A 115 -15.93 -6.34 -5.19
N MET A 116 -17.20 -6.73 -5.15
CA MET A 116 -17.62 -8.05 -4.68
C MET A 116 -17.12 -9.19 -5.58
N LYS A 117 -16.73 -8.86 -6.82
CA LYS A 117 -16.12 -9.79 -7.76
C LYS A 117 -14.58 -9.86 -7.68
N PHE A 118 -13.99 -9.11 -6.75
CA PHE A 118 -12.54 -9.16 -6.57
C PHE A 118 -12.18 -10.40 -5.78
N THR A 119 -11.09 -11.05 -6.19
CA THR A 119 -10.59 -12.27 -5.55
C THR A 119 -9.33 -11.97 -4.75
N TYR A 120 -9.18 -12.61 -3.60
CA TYR A 120 -7.91 -12.56 -2.85
C TYR A 120 -6.85 -13.37 -3.57
N PHE A 121 -5.69 -12.76 -3.78
CA PHE A 121 -4.53 -13.39 -4.36
C PHE A 121 -3.25 -12.94 -3.66
N ASN A 122 -2.62 -13.85 -2.97
CA ASN A 122 -1.33 -13.61 -2.35
C ASN A 122 -0.24 -14.11 -3.29
N PRO A 123 0.69 -13.23 -3.71
CA PRO A 123 1.81 -13.66 -4.53
C PRO A 123 2.60 -14.78 -3.84
N PRO A 124 2.77 -15.96 -4.46
CA PRO A 124 3.40 -17.13 -3.82
C PRO A 124 4.86 -16.86 -3.44
N ASP A 125 5.54 -16.03 -4.23
CA ASP A 125 6.96 -15.71 -4.09
C ASP A 125 7.18 -14.38 -3.36
N CYS A 126 6.27 -13.99 -2.44
CA CYS A 126 6.44 -12.80 -1.65
C CYS A 126 7.75 -12.88 -0.84
N PRO A 127 8.74 -11.99 -1.09
CA PRO A 127 10.01 -12.01 -0.40
C PRO A 127 9.86 -11.87 1.11
N GLN A 128 10.64 -12.64 1.87
CA GLN A 128 10.57 -12.68 3.32
C GLN A 128 11.75 -11.96 3.93
N GLN A 129 11.47 -11.16 4.97
CA GLN A 129 12.50 -10.45 5.74
C GLN A 129 13.38 -11.42 6.55
N LYS A 130 14.61 -11.01 6.79
CA LYS A 130 15.57 -11.77 7.61
C LYS A 130 15.59 -11.30 9.06
N THR A 131 15.24 -10.05 9.30
CA THR A 131 15.27 -9.40 10.62
C THR A 131 13.87 -8.96 11.02
N HIS A 132 13.64 -8.68 12.29
CA HIS A 132 12.33 -8.21 12.78
C HIS A 132 12.07 -6.72 12.55
N TYR A 133 13.01 -6.00 11.95
CA TYR A 133 12.95 -4.52 11.82
C TYR A 133 12.70 -4.06 10.39
N ASP A 134 12.70 -4.97 9.42
CA ASP A 134 12.71 -4.64 8.00
C ASP A 134 11.32 -4.53 7.36
N CYS A 135 10.25 -4.85 8.09
CA CYS A 135 8.89 -4.92 7.53
C CYS A 135 8.46 -3.62 6.82
N GLY A 136 8.82 -2.45 7.36
CA GLY A 136 8.55 -1.17 6.71
C GLY A 136 9.27 -1.00 5.38
N ILE A 137 10.54 -1.43 5.31
CA ILE A 137 11.34 -1.42 4.07
C ILE A 137 10.72 -2.38 3.04
N PHE A 138 10.37 -3.60 3.47
CA PHE A 138 9.70 -4.56 2.59
C PHE A 138 8.37 -4.04 2.07
N THR A 139 7.56 -3.38 2.90
CA THR A 139 6.31 -2.73 2.48
C THR A 139 6.55 -1.72 1.36
N MET A 140 7.56 -0.86 1.48
CA MET A 140 7.92 0.10 0.43
C MET A 140 8.45 -0.59 -0.84
N LEU A 141 9.24 -1.65 -0.69
CA LEU A 141 9.74 -2.44 -1.82
C LEU A 141 8.62 -3.18 -2.54
N PHE A 142 7.64 -3.74 -1.83
CA PHE A 142 6.46 -4.34 -2.44
C PHE A 142 5.68 -3.32 -3.27
N MET A 143 5.41 -2.13 -2.72
CA MET A 143 4.77 -1.05 -3.47
C MET A 143 5.55 -0.68 -4.74
N LYS A 144 6.88 -0.65 -4.67
CA LYS A 144 7.75 -0.30 -5.80
C LYS A 144 7.78 -1.40 -6.85
N GLN A 145 7.98 -2.65 -6.45
CA GLN A 145 8.34 -3.77 -7.32
C GLN A 145 7.14 -4.57 -7.85
N TRP A 146 5.97 -4.44 -7.23
CA TRP A 146 4.76 -5.10 -7.73
C TRP A 146 4.24 -4.41 -8.99
N ASP A 147 4.11 -5.15 -10.09
CA ASP A 147 3.59 -4.64 -11.37
C ASP A 147 2.08 -4.88 -11.55
N GLY A 148 1.44 -5.50 -10.55
CA GLY A 148 0.03 -5.90 -10.57
C GLY A 148 -0.18 -7.39 -10.84
N LYS A 149 0.84 -8.09 -11.35
CA LYS A 149 0.80 -9.52 -11.66
C LYS A 149 2.00 -10.27 -11.08
N ASN A 150 3.18 -9.67 -11.17
CA ASN A 150 4.44 -10.28 -10.75
C ASN A 150 5.18 -9.37 -9.77
N MET A 151 5.91 -9.99 -8.85
CA MET A 151 6.86 -9.30 -7.98
C MET A 151 8.23 -9.35 -8.63
N ALA A 152 8.79 -8.18 -8.97
CA ALA A 152 10.18 -8.14 -9.42
C ALA A 152 11.11 -8.54 -8.27
N ASN A 153 12.17 -9.27 -8.59
CA ASN A 153 13.16 -9.64 -7.59
C ASN A 153 13.86 -8.41 -7.02
N PHE A 154 14.07 -8.40 -5.72
CA PHE A 154 14.90 -7.42 -5.04
C PHE A 154 15.75 -8.11 -3.96
N SER A 155 16.85 -7.46 -3.57
CA SER A 155 17.71 -7.98 -2.52
C SER A 155 16.95 -8.08 -1.19
N LYS A 156 17.08 -9.21 -0.50
CA LYS A 156 16.59 -9.40 0.87
C LYS A 156 17.56 -8.80 1.90
N ASP A 157 18.72 -8.32 1.48
CA ASP A 157 19.58 -7.47 2.26
C ASP A 157 19.06 -6.05 2.18
N THR A 158 18.60 -5.54 3.31
CA THR A 158 17.89 -4.26 3.37
C THR A 158 18.82 -3.08 3.62
N TYR A 159 20.09 -3.30 3.88
CA TYR A 159 21.05 -2.24 4.22
C TYR A 159 21.13 -1.16 3.12
N ASP A 160 21.34 -1.57 1.88
CA ASP A 160 21.38 -0.63 0.75
C ASP A 160 20.05 0.08 0.54
N HIS A 161 18.93 -0.65 0.72
CA HIS A 161 17.59 -0.07 0.59
C HIS A 161 17.32 0.95 1.70
N GLN A 162 17.74 0.67 2.94
CA GLN A 162 17.62 1.62 4.05
C GLN A 162 18.39 2.90 3.75
N ALA A 163 19.64 2.79 3.29
CA ALA A 163 20.46 3.94 2.92
C ALA A 163 19.82 4.78 1.81
N ILE A 164 19.30 4.15 0.76
CA ILE A 164 18.62 4.82 -0.35
C ILE A 164 17.35 5.53 0.14
N ILE A 165 16.52 4.85 0.93
CA ILE A 165 15.27 5.41 1.43
C ILE A 165 15.54 6.56 2.38
N THR A 166 16.50 6.41 3.28
CA THR A 166 16.93 7.48 4.21
C THR A 166 17.39 8.70 3.42
N LYS A 167 18.23 8.50 2.40
CA LYS A 167 18.66 9.59 1.52
C LYS A 167 17.46 10.28 0.84
N LEU A 168 16.52 9.51 0.28
CA LEU A 168 15.34 10.06 -0.37
C LEU A 168 14.48 10.89 0.59
N ILE A 169 14.29 10.43 1.83
CA ILE A 169 13.51 11.15 2.84
C ILE A 169 14.23 12.46 3.20
N ILE A 170 15.53 12.41 3.47
CA ILE A 170 16.32 13.57 3.87
C ILE A 170 16.38 14.62 2.76
N THR A 171 16.53 14.19 1.51
CA THR A 171 16.67 15.10 0.34
C THR A 171 15.32 15.47 -0.30
N SER A 172 14.21 14.96 0.20
CA SER A 172 12.88 15.28 -0.33
C SER A 172 12.54 16.76 -0.15
N GLN A 173 11.98 17.38 -1.19
CA GLN A 173 11.45 18.75 -1.09
C GLN A 173 10.28 18.88 -0.09
N LEU A 174 9.67 17.76 0.28
CA LEU A 174 8.63 17.68 1.32
C LEU A 174 9.20 17.66 2.73
N ASN A 175 10.52 17.49 2.87
CA ASN A 175 11.20 17.49 4.16
C ASN A 175 11.50 18.94 4.56
N ASN A 176 10.80 19.46 5.55
CA ASN A 176 10.97 20.81 6.07
C ASN A 176 12.12 20.96 7.07
N GLN A 177 12.82 19.85 7.38
CA GLN A 177 13.95 19.85 8.31
C GLN A 177 15.26 20.10 7.55
N ASP A 178 16.18 20.85 8.15
CA ASP A 178 17.54 21.01 7.61
C ASP A 178 18.30 19.68 7.71
N PRO A 179 18.64 19.02 6.58
CA PRO A 179 19.31 17.74 6.61
C PRO A 179 20.81 17.83 6.92
N THR A 180 21.37 19.01 7.06
CA THR A 180 22.82 19.20 7.16
C THR A 180 23.43 18.58 8.43
N TRP A 181 22.64 18.44 9.50
CA TRP A 181 23.10 17.80 10.73
C TRP A 181 23.32 16.29 10.57
N VAL A 182 22.54 15.60 9.70
CA VAL A 182 22.71 14.16 9.41
C VAL A 182 23.89 13.93 8.47
N LEU A 183 24.13 14.85 7.53
CA LEU A 183 25.18 14.70 6.51
C LEU A 183 26.59 15.07 7.02
N LYS A 184 26.69 15.70 8.19
CA LYS A 184 27.97 16.12 8.79
C LYS A 184 28.59 15.07 9.71
N THR A 185 28.00 13.90 9.88
CA THR A 185 28.47 12.85 10.79
C THR A 185 29.26 11.75 10.09
N ASN A 186 30.04 12.12 9.07
CA ASN A 186 31.06 11.23 8.45
C ASN A 186 32.44 11.79 8.65
#